data_b6be56aa1cc26f18bd51bd99af706f4c
#
_entry.id   b6be56aa1cc26f18bd51bd99af706f4c
#
_cell.length_a   1.000
_cell.length_b   1.000
_cell.length_c   1.000
_cell.angle_alpha   90.00
_cell.angle_beta   90.00
_cell.angle_gamma   90.00
#
_symmetry.space_group_name_H-M   'P 1'
#
loop_
_entity.id
_entity.type
_entity.pdbx_description
1 polymer ?
#
loop_
_entity_poly.entity_id
_entity_poly.type
_entity_poly.pdbx_seq_one_letter_code
_entity_poly.pdbx_strand_id
1 'polypeptide(L)'
;MLPIARFGAHLGRGARRLTLDSALGDSRSFPRRIADLTPTSLSAIVGRRIDSVAILDGAGGTSSRARLGLTGDDVPASVFVKMPAATAGIRMLGELAGLGETEARFYRELAPELGAGIPRSYGSAFDDLTGRFVIVLEDMTTSPCEFPDTLNPLSTDQMAQVLEVLAGLHATFWGRLPEKSGGSGQFGWLVAPSDDPANLLTPMVMRTSARRLAGSTTIPVRAGRYIWENFPAVTALIDRGPHTVLHGDSHPGNTFFRDGCGGLLDWQVVRRGHPSRDLAYAIVLGTPAGDRADIERDLLDTYRTALAAHGGPQFDRDDLWTRYRQAVAHPYLSSLATAGLGGLQSEGIALEGLRRAVTALEELETVVALRRAR
;
A
#
# COMPACT_ATOMS: atom_id res chain seq x y z
N MET A 1 -3.83 -27.13 10.05
CA MET A 1 -2.37 -27.17 10.30
C MET A 1 -1.54 -26.32 9.34
N LEU A 2 -1.78 -26.36 8.02
CA LEU A 2 -1.03 -25.55 7.03
C LEU A 2 -0.96 -24.03 7.32
N PRO A 3 -2.06 -23.31 7.69
CA PRO A 3 -1.98 -21.86 7.92
C PRO A 3 -1.09 -21.49 9.12
N ILE A 4 -1.18 -22.23 10.22
CA ILE A 4 -0.37 -21.99 11.43
C ILE A 4 1.12 -22.25 11.14
N ALA A 5 1.45 -23.30 10.40
CA ALA A 5 2.82 -23.60 10.02
C ALA A 5 3.39 -22.51 9.08
N ARG A 6 2.61 -22.01 8.12
CA ARG A 6 2.99 -20.90 7.24
C ARG A 6 3.24 -19.62 8.03
N PHE A 7 2.35 -19.30 8.96
CA PHE A 7 2.53 -18.13 9.85
C PHE A 7 3.77 -18.28 10.73
N GLY A 8 3.99 -19.46 11.33
CA GLY A 8 5.19 -19.74 12.13
C GLY A 8 6.48 -19.59 11.32
N ALA A 9 6.52 -20.09 10.09
CA ALA A 9 7.67 -19.94 9.19
C ALA A 9 7.90 -18.45 8.80
N HIS A 10 6.82 -17.71 8.59
CA HIS A 10 6.87 -16.29 8.27
C HIS A 10 7.39 -15.45 9.44
N LEU A 11 6.87 -15.69 10.65
CA LEU A 11 7.35 -15.08 11.90
C LEU A 11 8.83 -15.42 12.16
N GLY A 12 9.21 -16.68 11.98
CA GLY A 12 10.58 -17.17 12.13
C GLY A 12 11.56 -16.48 11.18
N ARG A 13 11.16 -16.23 9.94
CA ARG A 13 11.97 -15.47 8.97
C ARG A 13 12.21 -14.03 9.44
N GLY A 14 11.17 -13.30 9.87
CA GLY A 14 11.32 -11.95 10.40
C GLY A 14 12.21 -11.91 11.64
N ALA A 15 12.00 -12.81 12.61
CA ALA A 15 12.83 -12.91 13.81
C ALA A 15 14.30 -13.22 13.46
N ARG A 16 14.56 -14.15 12.51
CA ARG A 16 15.90 -14.45 12.02
C ARG A 16 16.58 -13.24 11.40
N ARG A 17 15.89 -12.47 10.53
CA ARG A 17 16.43 -11.25 9.91
C ARG A 17 16.84 -10.23 10.97
N LEU A 18 15.99 -9.99 11.96
CA LEU A 18 16.31 -9.06 13.06
C LEU A 18 17.49 -9.54 13.94
N THR A 19 17.56 -10.84 14.24
CA THR A 19 18.69 -11.41 14.99
C THR A 19 19.98 -11.28 14.21
N LEU A 20 19.97 -11.63 12.92
CA LEU A 20 21.15 -11.49 12.06
C LEU A 20 21.56 -10.01 11.88
N ASP A 21 20.59 -9.12 11.78
CA ASP A 21 20.87 -7.68 11.74
C ASP A 21 21.54 -7.20 13.01
N SER A 22 21.11 -7.67 14.19
CA SER A 22 21.74 -7.32 15.47
C SER A 22 23.15 -7.93 15.60
N ALA A 23 23.32 -9.17 15.16
CA ALA A 23 24.60 -9.90 15.30
C ALA A 23 25.68 -9.48 14.28
N LEU A 24 25.29 -9.19 13.05
CA LEU A 24 26.21 -8.90 11.93
C LEU A 24 26.33 -7.42 11.64
N GLY A 25 25.54 -6.60 12.29
CA GLY A 25 25.22 -5.23 11.93
C GLY A 25 26.37 -4.35 11.50
N ASP A 26 27.40 -4.24 12.28
CA ASP A 26 28.51 -3.33 12.03
C ASP A 26 29.58 -3.93 11.08
N SER A 27 29.51 -5.23 10.83
CA SER A 27 30.45 -5.93 9.93
C SER A 27 30.03 -5.90 8.44
N ARG A 28 28.83 -5.40 8.14
CA ARG A 28 28.27 -5.35 6.78
C ARG A 28 28.31 -3.94 6.22
N SER A 29 28.63 -3.84 4.94
CA SER A 29 28.67 -2.56 4.21
C SER A 29 27.29 -1.97 3.91
N PHE A 30 26.19 -2.69 4.20
CA PHE A 30 24.83 -2.22 3.93
C PHE A 30 24.39 -1.22 5.02
N PRO A 31 23.93 0.01 4.66
CA PRO A 31 23.57 1.05 5.63
C PRO A 31 22.43 0.62 6.56
N ARG A 32 22.54 0.96 7.84
CA ARG A 32 21.54 0.63 8.88
C ARG A 32 20.57 1.77 9.16
N ARG A 33 21.05 2.98 9.09
CA ARG A 33 20.33 4.23 9.43
C ARG A 33 20.62 5.28 8.38
N ILE A 34 19.79 6.30 8.34
CA ILE A 34 20.02 7.47 7.46
C ILE A 34 21.44 8.04 7.65
N ALA A 35 21.90 8.14 8.90
CA ALA A 35 23.23 8.67 9.21
C ALA A 35 24.41 7.80 8.70
N ASP A 36 24.15 6.55 8.36
CA ASP A 36 25.18 5.63 7.83
C ASP A 36 25.28 5.71 6.29
N LEU A 37 24.43 6.53 5.64
CA LEU A 37 24.49 6.74 4.20
C LEU A 37 25.70 7.60 3.84
N THR A 38 26.63 6.99 3.13
CA THR A 38 27.86 7.65 2.64
C THR A 38 27.77 7.89 1.13
N PRO A 39 28.60 8.80 0.57
CA PRO A 39 28.72 8.93 -0.88
C PRO A 39 28.95 7.60 -1.58
N THR A 40 29.81 6.74 -1.02
CA THR A 40 30.13 5.42 -1.60
C THR A 40 28.92 4.49 -1.61
N SER A 41 28.20 4.38 -0.48
CA SER A 41 27.02 3.49 -0.41
C SER A 41 25.88 3.97 -1.32
N LEU A 42 25.64 5.28 -1.39
CA LEU A 42 24.62 5.83 -2.27
C LEU A 42 25.04 5.74 -3.75
N SER A 43 26.31 5.96 -4.09
CA SER A 43 26.82 5.75 -5.45
C SER A 43 26.56 4.32 -5.94
N ALA A 44 26.77 3.34 -5.08
CA ALA A 44 26.52 1.93 -5.41
C ALA A 44 25.02 1.63 -5.62
N ILE A 45 24.13 2.29 -4.87
CA ILE A 45 22.67 2.09 -4.98
C ILE A 45 22.09 2.82 -6.20
N VAL A 46 22.55 4.06 -6.43
CA VAL A 46 22.06 4.95 -7.50
C VAL A 46 22.71 4.63 -8.86
N GLY A 47 23.87 3.98 -8.85
CA GLY A 47 24.66 3.69 -10.06
C GLY A 47 25.30 4.92 -10.68
N ARG A 48 25.49 6.02 -9.91
CA ARG A 48 26.10 7.29 -10.33
C ARG A 48 27.07 7.77 -9.26
N ARG A 49 28.08 8.52 -9.67
CA ARG A 49 29.06 9.07 -8.74
C ARG A 49 28.44 10.18 -7.88
N ILE A 50 28.48 9.98 -6.57
CA ILE A 50 28.06 10.95 -5.56
C ILE A 50 29.35 11.34 -4.80
N ASP A 51 29.62 12.64 -4.72
CA ASP A 51 30.81 13.20 -4.07
C ASP A 51 30.53 13.61 -2.62
N SER A 52 29.31 14.11 -2.33
CA SER A 52 28.90 14.45 -0.97
C SER A 52 27.43 14.15 -0.69
N VAL A 53 27.12 13.94 0.58
CA VAL A 53 25.77 13.68 1.10
C VAL A 53 25.54 14.54 2.33
N ALA A 54 24.45 15.28 2.38
CA ALA A 54 24.03 16.07 3.54
C ALA A 54 22.57 15.72 3.90
N ILE A 55 22.28 15.47 5.19
CA ILE A 55 20.90 15.29 5.65
C ILE A 55 20.26 16.67 5.74
N LEU A 56 19.19 16.90 4.99
CA LEU A 56 18.43 18.15 4.98
C LEU A 56 17.37 18.15 6.08
N ASP A 57 16.61 17.06 6.19
CA ASP A 57 15.64 16.80 7.24
C ASP A 57 15.38 15.30 7.37
N GLY A 58 14.54 14.91 8.34
CA GLY A 58 14.19 13.51 8.51
C GLY A 58 12.97 13.31 9.43
N ALA A 59 12.25 12.22 9.21
CA ALA A 59 11.11 11.81 10.00
C ALA A 59 11.10 10.28 10.21
N GLY A 60 10.51 9.86 11.32
CA GLY A 60 10.24 8.46 11.63
C GLY A 60 8.77 8.07 11.36
N GLY A 61 8.50 6.78 11.43
CA GLY A 61 7.17 6.20 11.27
C GLY A 61 7.28 4.69 11.06
N THR A 62 6.50 4.11 10.16
CA THR A 62 6.66 2.71 9.71
C THR A 62 8.01 2.46 9.03
N SER A 63 8.64 3.52 8.53
CA SER A 63 10.00 3.58 8.01
C SER A 63 10.72 4.84 8.51
N SER A 64 12.05 4.84 8.49
CA SER A 64 12.87 6.05 8.62
C SER A 64 12.93 6.73 7.27
N ARG A 65 12.68 8.04 7.23
CA ARG A 65 12.63 8.85 6.00
C ARG A 65 13.49 10.08 6.16
N ALA A 66 14.17 10.50 5.10
CA ALA A 66 14.94 11.72 5.10
C ALA A 66 15.04 12.32 3.68
N ARG A 67 15.20 13.63 3.61
CA ARG A 67 15.68 14.32 2.41
C ARG A 67 17.18 14.49 2.53
N LEU A 68 17.87 14.13 1.46
CA LEU A 68 19.33 14.24 1.39
C LEU A 68 19.70 15.21 0.26
N GLY A 69 20.61 16.15 0.56
CA GLY A 69 21.27 16.94 -0.46
C GLY A 69 22.44 16.15 -1.02
N LEU A 70 22.60 16.16 -2.34
CA LEU A 70 23.64 15.43 -3.05
C LEU A 70 24.48 16.38 -3.92
N THR A 71 25.77 16.06 -4.05
CA THR A 71 26.64 16.59 -5.13
C THR A 71 27.29 15.41 -5.85
N GLY A 72 27.54 15.54 -7.14
CA GLY A 72 28.16 14.48 -7.93
C GLY A 72 27.82 14.62 -9.42
N ASP A 73 28.20 13.61 -10.18
CA ASP A 73 28.03 13.59 -11.64
C ASP A 73 26.63 13.11 -12.02
N ASP A 74 25.84 13.97 -12.68
CA ASP A 74 24.49 13.66 -13.19
C ASP A 74 23.55 13.12 -12.10
N VAL A 75 23.61 13.71 -10.90
CA VAL A 75 22.71 13.40 -9.78
C VAL A 75 21.81 14.62 -9.47
N PRO A 76 20.60 14.40 -8.95
CA PRO A 76 19.74 15.48 -8.51
C PRO A 76 20.35 16.20 -7.30
N ALA A 77 20.03 17.50 -7.14
CA ALA A 77 20.49 18.28 -5.98
C ALA A 77 19.97 17.73 -4.65
N SER A 78 18.77 17.11 -4.65
CA SER A 78 18.22 16.43 -3.48
C SER A 78 17.44 15.17 -3.87
N VAL A 79 17.34 14.24 -2.90
CA VAL A 79 16.59 12.98 -3.01
C VAL A 79 15.81 12.73 -1.72
N PHE A 80 14.74 11.96 -1.82
CA PHE A 80 14.00 11.40 -0.70
C PHE A 80 14.42 9.94 -0.48
N VAL A 81 14.78 9.58 0.75
CA VAL A 81 15.25 8.23 1.08
C VAL A 81 14.35 7.60 2.12
N LYS A 82 13.98 6.32 1.89
CA LYS A 82 13.30 5.45 2.85
C LYS A 82 14.23 4.30 3.28
N MET A 83 14.23 4.01 4.58
CA MET A 83 14.99 2.94 5.21
C MET A 83 14.16 2.26 6.30
N PRO A 84 14.56 1.09 6.85
CA PRO A 84 13.85 0.45 7.94
C PRO A 84 13.65 1.38 9.14
N ALA A 85 12.54 1.20 9.86
CA ALA A 85 12.28 1.94 11.09
C ALA A 85 13.41 1.76 12.12
N ALA A 86 13.62 2.78 12.95
CA ALA A 86 14.69 2.77 13.94
C ALA A 86 14.45 1.75 15.09
N THR A 87 13.17 1.47 15.45
CA THR A 87 12.84 0.60 16.58
C THR A 87 12.60 -0.84 16.15
N ALA A 88 13.09 -1.80 16.94
CA ALA A 88 12.95 -3.24 16.66
C ALA A 88 11.46 -3.69 16.57
N GLY A 89 10.58 -3.11 17.39
CA GLY A 89 9.15 -3.44 17.36
C GLY A 89 8.47 -3.07 16.05
N ILE A 90 8.70 -1.84 15.55
CA ILE A 90 8.15 -1.40 14.27
C ILE A 90 8.80 -2.16 13.10
N ARG A 91 10.10 -2.45 13.20
CA ARG A 91 10.80 -3.30 12.20
C ARG A 91 10.18 -4.70 12.13
N MET A 92 9.88 -5.33 13.28
CA MET A 92 9.21 -6.64 13.29
C MET A 92 7.84 -6.59 12.62
N LEU A 93 7.05 -5.54 12.86
CA LEU A 93 5.78 -5.33 12.15
C LEU A 93 5.99 -5.17 10.65
N GLY A 94 6.98 -4.38 10.24
CA GLY A 94 7.37 -4.22 8.83
C GLY A 94 7.80 -5.53 8.17
N GLU A 95 8.57 -6.37 8.86
CA GLU A 95 8.97 -7.70 8.38
C GLU A 95 7.77 -8.66 8.26
N LEU A 96 6.85 -8.65 9.23
CA LEU A 96 5.62 -9.44 9.18
C LEU A 96 4.69 -9.02 8.05
N ALA A 97 4.63 -7.75 7.72
CA ALA A 97 3.86 -7.23 6.59
C ALA A 97 4.63 -7.24 5.26
N GLY A 98 5.95 -7.52 5.28
CA GLY A 98 6.83 -7.54 4.11
C GLY A 98 7.03 -6.17 3.47
N LEU A 99 6.84 -5.07 4.23
CA LEU A 99 6.73 -3.71 3.69
C LEU A 99 7.98 -3.28 2.92
N GLY A 100 9.15 -3.38 3.54
CA GLY A 100 10.40 -2.93 2.92
C GLY A 100 10.84 -3.76 1.72
N GLU A 101 10.67 -5.09 1.79
CA GLU A 101 10.96 -5.99 0.67
C GLU A 101 10.02 -5.69 -0.52
N THR A 102 8.72 -5.52 -0.23
CA THR A 102 7.70 -5.24 -1.25
C THR A 102 8.00 -3.92 -1.97
N GLU A 103 8.26 -2.84 -1.24
CA GLU A 103 8.51 -1.53 -1.84
C GLU A 103 9.83 -1.50 -2.62
N ALA A 104 10.90 -2.11 -2.08
CA ALA A 104 12.17 -2.19 -2.78
C ALA A 104 12.05 -3.00 -4.09
N ARG A 105 11.30 -4.09 -4.08
CA ARG A 105 11.00 -4.88 -5.29
C ARG A 105 10.11 -4.14 -6.26
N PHE A 106 9.11 -3.42 -5.78
CA PHE A 106 8.28 -2.59 -6.65
C PHE A 106 9.12 -1.63 -7.48
N TYR A 107 9.97 -0.83 -6.84
CA TYR A 107 10.80 0.14 -7.56
C TYR A 107 11.85 -0.50 -8.47
N ARG A 108 12.29 -1.71 -8.19
CA ARG A 108 13.26 -2.43 -9.01
C ARG A 108 12.63 -3.20 -10.17
N GLU A 109 11.46 -3.83 -9.94
CA GLU A 109 10.91 -4.85 -10.84
C GLU A 109 9.64 -4.40 -11.57
N LEU A 110 8.83 -3.50 -10.98
CA LEU A 110 7.55 -3.07 -11.53
C LEU A 110 7.55 -1.63 -12.02
N ALA A 111 8.10 -0.70 -11.24
CA ALA A 111 8.12 0.72 -11.56
C ALA A 111 8.74 1.06 -12.92
N PRO A 112 9.80 0.37 -13.42
CA PRO A 112 10.35 0.64 -14.75
C PRO A 112 9.37 0.39 -15.91
N GLU A 113 8.30 -0.39 -15.68
CA GLU A 113 7.28 -0.67 -16.69
C GLU A 113 6.09 0.30 -16.62
N LEU A 114 6.04 1.12 -15.59
CA LEU A 114 4.97 2.11 -15.38
C LEU A 114 5.42 3.48 -15.89
N GLY A 115 4.45 4.23 -16.42
CA GLY A 115 4.67 5.58 -16.89
C GLY A 115 4.67 6.64 -15.79
N ALA A 116 4.19 7.83 -16.10
CA ALA A 116 3.96 8.92 -15.15
C ALA A 116 2.95 8.49 -14.08
N GLY A 117 2.95 9.20 -12.95
CA GLY A 117 2.05 8.92 -11.83
C GLY A 117 2.69 8.12 -10.70
N ILE A 118 4.00 7.89 -10.75
CA ILE A 118 4.79 7.34 -9.65
C ILE A 118 6.03 8.20 -9.41
N PRO A 119 6.55 8.32 -8.18
CA PRO A 119 7.81 9.01 -7.93
C PRO A 119 8.97 8.33 -8.69
N ARG A 120 9.82 9.15 -9.32
CA ARG A 120 11.01 8.64 -9.98
C ARG A 120 11.91 7.95 -8.96
N SER A 121 12.30 6.71 -9.23
CA SER A 121 13.31 5.99 -8.45
C SER A 121 14.70 6.24 -9.04
N TYR A 122 15.63 6.61 -8.19
CA TYR A 122 17.07 6.68 -8.53
C TYR A 122 17.78 5.38 -8.17
N GLY A 123 17.20 4.55 -7.33
CA GLY A 123 17.70 3.24 -6.97
C GLY A 123 16.98 2.64 -5.78
N SER A 124 17.02 1.33 -5.69
CA SER A 124 16.53 0.59 -4.52
C SER A 124 17.38 -0.64 -4.26
N ALA A 125 17.67 -0.90 -3.00
CA ALA A 125 18.44 -2.05 -2.57
C ALA A 125 17.75 -2.75 -1.39
N PHE A 126 17.84 -4.07 -1.35
CA PHE A 126 17.29 -4.91 -0.29
C PHE A 126 18.29 -5.99 0.09
N ASP A 127 18.55 -6.17 1.38
CA ASP A 127 19.42 -7.22 1.90
C ASP A 127 18.54 -8.37 2.46
N ASP A 128 18.45 -9.46 1.73
CA ASP A 128 17.66 -10.64 2.09
C ASP A 128 18.05 -11.25 3.45
N LEU A 129 19.29 -11.06 3.89
CA LEU A 129 19.80 -11.65 5.11
C LEU A 129 19.32 -10.92 6.36
N THR A 130 19.26 -9.59 6.31
CA THR A 130 18.95 -8.72 7.44
C THR A 130 17.60 -8.02 7.33
N GLY A 131 16.92 -8.09 6.16
CA GLY A 131 15.70 -7.36 5.87
C GLY A 131 15.90 -5.85 5.74
N ARG A 132 17.14 -5.37 5.63
CA ARG A 132 17.42 -3.94 5.41
C ARG A 132 17.13 -3.55 3.98
N PHE A 133 16.70 -2.32 3.83
CA PHE A 133 16.48 -1.73 2.51
C PHE A 133 16.90 -0.26 2.49
N VAL A 134 17.20 0.22 1.30
CA VAL A 134 17.35 1.64 0.99
C VAL A 134 16.62 1.89 -0.31
N ILE A 135 15.71 2.85 -0.31
CA ILE A 135 14.97 3.28 -1.49
C ILE A 135 15.27 4.76 -1.67
N VAL A 136 15.75 5.14 -2.86
CA VAL A 136 16.15 6.51 -3.22
C VAL A 136 15.19 7.02 -4.29
N LEU A 137 14.37 8.00 -3.94
CA LEU A 137 13.33 8.57 -4.79
C LEU A 137 13.60 10.04 -5.08
N GLU A 138 12.90 10.58 -6.05
CA GLU A 138 12.87 12.02 -6.26
C GLU A 138 12.37 12.76 -5.01
N ASP A 139 12.97 13.91 -4.76
CA ASP A 139 12.51 14.85 -3.76
C ASP A 139 11.38 15.69 -4.37
N MET A 140 10.14 15.30 -4.11
CA MET A 140 8.95 15.94 -4.67
C MET A 140 8.69 17.33 -4.09
N THR A 141 9.44 17.77 -3.07
CA THR A 141 9.32 19.12 -2.51
C THR A 141 10.04 20.19 -3.34
N THR A 142 10.81 19.76 -4.35
CA THR A 142 11.54 20.67 -5.25
C THR A 142 10.68 21.35 -6.32
N SER A 143 9.44 20.90 -6.48
CA SER A 143 8.46 21.48 -7.39
C SER A 143 7.09 21.58 -6.71
N PRO A 144 6.19 22.46 -7.16
CA PRO A 144 4.82 22.50 -6.63
C PRO A 144 4.14 21.14 -6.76
N CYS A 145 3.72 20.60 -5.62
CA CYS A 145 3.06 19.32 -5.54
C CYS A 145 2.02 19.36 -4.42
N GLU A 146 0.79 18.96 -4.72
CA GLU A 146 -0.29 18.86 -3.74
C GLU A 146 -0.30 17.43 -3.17
N PHE A 147 -0.42 17.32 -1.84
CA PHE A 147 -0.53 16.06 -1.12
C PHE A 147 -1.81 16.04 -0.29
N PRO A 148 -2.90 15.49 -0.80
CA PRO A 148 -4.16 15.36 -0.07
C PRO A 148 -4.06 14.41 1.13
N ASP A 149 -5.09 14.46 1.95
CA ASP A 149 -5.31 13.47 3.01
C ASP A 149 -6.81 13.18 3.17
N THR A 150 -7.17 12.31 4.10
CA THR A 150 -8.58 11.95 4.30
C THR A 150 -9.43 13.13 4.83
N LEU A 151 -8.85 14.11 5.52
CA LEU A 151 -9.57 15.30 5.99
C LEU A 151 -9.73 16.35 4.88
N ASN A 152 -8.83 16.31 3.89
CA ASN A 152 -8.85 17.14 2.68
C ASN A 152 -9.12 16.23 1.47
N PRO A 153 -10.41 15.86 1.24
CA PRO A 153 -10.77 14.85 0.25
C PRO A 153 -10.46 15.29 -1.18
N LEU A 154 -10.35 14.30 -2.06
CA LEU A 154 -10.15 14.55 -3.48
C LEU A 154 -11.40 15.16 -4.12
N SER A 155 -11.22 16.08 -5.04
CA SER A 155 -12.28 16.47 -5.97
C SER A 155 -12.61 15.29 -6.90
N THR A 156 -13.76 15.33 -7.58
CA THR A 156 -14.14 14.31 -8.56
C THR A 156 -13.11 14.18 -9.66
N ASP A 157 -12.55 15.29 -10.16
CA ASP A 157 -11.51 15.30 -11.18
C ASP A 157 -10.20 14.69 -10.69
N GLN A 158 -9.80 15.00 -9.46
CA GLN A 158 -8.63 14.40 -8.83
C GLN A 158 -8.81 12.89 -8.63
N MET A 159 -10.02 12.46 -8.20
CA MET A 159 -10.33 11.03 -8.09
C MET A 159 -10.27 10.34 -9.47
N ALA A 160 -10.81 10.95 -10.52
CA ALA A 160 -10.72 10.41 -11.88
C ALA A 160 -9.26 10.21 -12.31
N GLN A 161 -8.37 11.16 -12.02
CA GLN A 161 -6.93 11.04 -12.30
C GLN A 161 -6.28 9.89 -11.50
N VAL A 162 -6.63 9.70 -10.23
CA VAL A 162 -6.14 8.57 -9.43
C VAL A 162 -6.60 7.23 -10.03
N LEU A 163 -7.86 7.16 -10.47
CA LEU A 163 -8.41 5.96 -11.12
C LEU A 163 -7.74 5.69 -12.47
N GLU A 164 -7.33 6.72 -13.21
CA GLU A 164 -6.54 6.59 -14.44
C GLU A 164 -5.17 5.96 -14.16
N VAL A 165 -4.45 6.43 -13.13
CA VAL A 165 -3.16 5.85 -12.71
C VAL A 165 -3.34 4.39 -12.29
N LEU A 166 -4.38 4.06 -11.53
CA LEU A 166 -4.71 2.68 -11.18
C LEU A 166 -5.05 1.84 -12.41
N ALA A 167 -5.77 2.39 -13.37
CA ALA A 167 -6.09 1.71 -14.63
C ALA A 167 -4.83 1.37 -15.43
N GLY A 168 -3.90 2.31 -15.54
CA GLY A 168 -2.58 2.09 -16.17
C GLY A 168 -1.78 0.99 -15.47
N LEU A 169 -1.71 1.02 -14.12
CA LEU A 169 -1.08 -0.03 -13.31
C LEU A 169 -1.72 -1.39 -13.61
N HIS A 170 -3.04 -1.47 -13.50
CA HIS A 170 -3.77 -2.72 -13.65
C HIS A 170 -3.67 -3.29 -15.07
N ALA A 171 -3.74 -2.45 -16.09
CA ALA A 171 -3.59 -2.86 -17.49
C ALA A 171 -2.19 -3.39 -17.80
N THR A 172 -1.14 -2.69 -17.33
CA THR A 172 0.26 -3.06 -17.57
C THR A 172 0.56 -4.49 -17.14
N PHE A 173 0.00 -4.94 -16.02
CA PHE A 173 0.27 -6.28 -15.48
C PHE A 173 -0.88 -7.27 -15.69
N TRP A 174 -1.91 -6.92 -16.46
CA TRP A 174 -3.02 -7.82 -16.74
C TRP A 174 -2.58 -9.05 -17.53
N GLY A 175 -2.95 -10.24 -17.03
CA GLY A 175 -2.61 -11.51 -17.67
C GLY A 175 -1.14 -11.92 -17.59
N ARG A 176 -0.30 -11.17 -16.86
CA ARG A 176 1.15 -11.38 -16.76
C ARG A 176 1.59 -12.07 -15.48
N LEU A 177 0.69 -12.18 -14.51
CA LEU A 177 1.03 -12.78 -13.21
C LEU A 177 0.98 -14.32 -13.29
N PRO A 178 1.88 -15.04 -12.58
CA PRO A 178 1.80 -16.49 -12.50
C PRO A 178 0.46 -16.95 -11.89
N GLU A 179 -0.02 -18.15 -12.22
CA GLU A 179 -1.31 -18.65 -11.71
C GLU A 179 -1.39 -18.64 -10.18
N LYS A 180 -0.29 -18.95 -9.51
CA LYS A 180 -0.24 -19.06 -8.04
C LYS A 180 0.66 -18.01 -7.43
N SER A 181 0.23 -17.47 -6.29
CA SER A 181 1.07 -16.67 -5.40
C SER A 181 2.25 -17.50 -4.90
N GLY A 182 3.42 -16.86 -4.74
CA GLY A 182 4.62 -17.53 -4.21
C GLY A 182 5.30 -18.51 -5.17
N GLY A 183 4.93 -18.49 -6.46
CA GLY A 183 5.57 -19.28 -7.50
C GLY A 183 6.98 -18.79 -7.83
N SER A 184 7.78 -19.66 -8.46
CA SER A 184 9.07 -19.28 -9.06
C SER A 184 8.82 -18.48 -10.34
N GLY A 185 9.59 -17.42 -10.57
CA GLY A 185 9.54 -16.58 -11.77
C GLY A 185 9.27 -15.12 -11.47
N GLN A 186 9.24 -14.32 -12.54
CA GLN A 186 8.96 -12.90 -12.47
C GLN A 186 7.59 -12.69 -11.80
N PHE A 187 7.50 -11.77 -10.82
CA PHE A 187 6.30 -11.47 -10.04
C PHE A 187 5.78 -12.57 -9.10
N GLY A 188 6.48 -13.72 -8.96
CA GLY A 188 6.08 -14.79 -8.04
C GLY A 188 6.02 -14.37 -6.57
N TRP A 189 6.71 -13.30 -6.20
CA TRP A 189 6.71 -12.72 -4.85
C TRP A 189 5.41 -11.96 -4.51
N LEU A 190 4.60 -11.60 -5.50
CA LEU A 190 3.32 -10.94 -5.28
C LEU A 190 2.32 -11.93 -4.67
N VAL A 191 1.90 -11.61 -3.45
CA VAL A 191 0.96 -12.45 -2.67
C VAL A 191 -0.44 -11.88 -2.77
N ALA A 192 -1.43 -12.75 -3.00
CA ALA A 192 -2.83 -12.33 -2.89
C ALA A 192 -3.19 -12.10 -1.42
N PRO A 193 -4.06 -11.13 -1.11
CA PRO A 193 -4.50 -10.91 0.27
C PRO A 193 -5.06 -12.17 0.94
N SER A 194 -5.76 -13.06 0.21
CA SER A 194 -6.26 -14.34 0.73
C SER A 194 -5.16 -15.34 1.11
N ASP A 195 -3.97 -15.20 0.53
CA ASP A 195 -2.82 -16.11 0.76
C ASP A 195 -1.83 -15.58 1.80
N ASP A 196 -2.02 -14.35 2.30
CA ASP A 196 -1.10 -13.72 3.26
C ASP A 196 -1.12 -14.46 4.61
N PRO A 197 0.03 -15.00 5.07
CA PRO A 197 0.10 -15.70 6.36
C PRO A 197 -0.29 -14.84 7.56
N ALA A 198 -0.11 -13.51 7.50
CA ALA A 198 -0.47 -12.57 8.57
C ALA A 198 -1.99 -12.50 8.80
N ASN A 199 -2.80 -12.93 7.85
CA ASN A 199 -4.26 -13.00 7.94
C ASN A 199 -4.78 -13.83 9.13
N LEU A 200 -3.96 -14.74 9.66
CA LEU A 200 -4.29 -15.49 10.86
C LEU A 200 -4.57 -14.58 12.06
N LEU A 201 -3.95 -13.41 12.10
CA LEU A 201 -4.11 -12.42 13.17
C LEU A 201 -5.29 -11.47 12.95
N THR A 202 -5.77 -11.32 11.72
CA THR A 202 -6.79 -10.31 11.36
C THR A 202 -8.05 -10.37 12.22
N PRO A 203 -8.70 -11.52 12.48
CA PRO A 203 -9.90 -11.55 13.31
C PRO A 203 -9.65 -11.07 14.75
N MET A 204 -8.47 -11.35 15.29
CA MET A 204 -8.07 -10.90 16.64
C MET A 204 -7.84 -9.39 16.66
N VAL A 205 -7.10 -8.87 15.69
CA VAL A 205 -6.83 -7.43 15.54
C VAL A 205 -8.16 -6.66 15.40
N MET A 206 -9.07 -7.11 14.54
CA MET A 206 -10.37 -6.47 14.33
C MET A 206 -11.22 -6.44 15.61
N ARG A 207 -11.29 -7.56 16.34
CA ARG A 207 -12.02 -7.61 17.62
C ARG A 207 -11.44 -6.65 18.65
N THR A 208 -10.12 -6.58 18.75
CA THR A 208 -9.42 -5.69 19.69
C THR A 208 -9.65 -4.23 19.33
N SER A 209 -9.50 -3.89 18.05
CA SER A 209 -9.79 -2.55 17.51
C SER A 209 -11.23 -2.12 17.78
N ALA A 210 -12.20 -2.98 17.44
CA ALA A 210 -13.62 -2.70 17.67
C ALA A 210 -13.97 -2.54 19.17
N ARG A 211 -13.33 -3.30 20.06
CA ARG A 211 -13.52 -3.14 21.52
C ARG A 211 -12.95 -1.83 22.01
N ARG A 212 -11.75 -1.46 21.56
CA ARG A 212 -11.07 -0.22 21.95
C ARG A 212 -11.89 1.01 21.55
N LEU A 213 -12.47 0.98 20.36
CA LEU A 213 -13.23 2.09 19.79
C LEU A 213 -14.68 2.18 20.30
N ALA A 214 -15.27 1.10 20.81
CA ALA A 214 -16.68 1.04 21.19
C ALA A 214 -17.11 2.04 22.26
N GLY A 215 -16.18 2.58 23.05
CA GLY A 215 -16.44 3.60 24.08
C GLY A 215 -15.90 4.99 23.76
N SER A 216 -15.21 5.15 22.62
CA SER A 216 -14.53 6.41 22.26
C SER A 216 -15.09 7.08 21.00
N THR A 217 -15.99 6.43 20.29
CA THR A 217 -16.60 6.99 19.07
C THR A 217 -18.07 6.59 18.94
N THR A 218 -18.86 7.43 18.23
CA THR A 218 -20.25 7.14 17.83
C THR A 218 -20.34 6.31 16.55
N ILE A 219 -19.23 6.06 15.86
CA ILE A 219 -19.20 5.26 14.63
C ILE A 219 -19.63 3.82 14.95
N PRO A 220 -20.54 3.20 14.18
CA PRO A 220 -20.99 1.82 14.41
C PRO A 220 -19.92 0.80 13.96
N VAL A 221 -18.78 0.79 14.66
CA VAL A 221 -17.57 0.02 14.34
C VAL A 221 -17.80 -1.49 14.16
N ARG A 222 -18.95 -2.02 14.60
CA ARG A 222 -19.32 -3.43 14.46
C ARG A 222 -20.23 -3.72 13.28
N ALA A 223 -20.60 -2.72 12.47
CA ALA A 223 -21.46 -2.92 11.29
C ALA A 223 -20.92 -4.03 10.36
N GLY A 224 -19.61 -4.10 10.18
CA GLY A 224 -18.94 -5.15 9.40
C GLY A 224 -18.50 -6.38 10.20
N ARG A 225 -19.05 -6.67 11.38
CA ARG A 225 -18.65 -7.82 12.21
C ARG A 225 -18.62 -9.14 11.45
N TYR A 226 -19.60 -9.37 10.58
CA TYR A 226 -19.66 -10.55 9.72
C TYR A 226 -18.35 -10.74 8.90
N ILE A 227 -17.72 -9.65 8.44
CA ILE A 227 -16.54 -9.67 7.58
C ILE A 227 -15.35 -10.30 8.31
N TRP A 228 -15.01 -9.82 9.51
CA TRP A 228 -13.88 -10.38 10.22
C TRP A 228 -14.18 -11.74 10.87
N GLU A 229 -15.42 -12.05 11.22
CA GLU A 229 -15.79 -13.37 11.71
C GLU A 229 -15.73 -14.44 10.61
N ASN A 230 -15.87 -14.03 9.35
CA ASN A 230 -15.78 -14.89 8.17
C ASN A 230 -14.59 -14.52 7.29
N PHE A 231 -13.55 -13.91 7.86
CA PHE A 231 -12.46 -13.25 7.13
C PHE A 231 -11.84 -14.10 6.02
N PRO A 232 -11.44 -15.38 6.23
CA PRO A 232 -10.82 -16.18 5.17
C PRO A 232 -11.73 -16.37 3.95
N ALA A 233 -13.02 -16.59 4.18
CA ALA A 233 -13.95 -16.80 3.10
C ALA A 233 -14.34 -15.51 2.38
N VAL A 234 -14.42 -14.39 3.12
CA VAL A 234 -14.67 -13.06 2.54
C VAL A 234 -13.48 -12.63 1.68
N THR A 235 -12.26 -12.78 2.18
CA THR A 235 -11.06 -12.42 1.44
C THR A 235 -10.89 -13.26 0.18
N ALA A 236 -11.10 -14.58 0.29
CA ALA A 236 -11.07 -15.47 -0.87
C ALA A 236 -12.16 -15.15 -1.91
N LEU A 237 -13.33 -14.67 -1.47
CA LEU A 237 -14.39 -14.23 -2.38
C LEU A 237 -13.99 -12.98 -3.16
N ILE A 238 -13.45 -11.97 -2.47
CA ILE A 238 -13.02 -10.71 -3.10
C ILE A 238 -11.87 -10.97 -4.07
N ASP A 239 -10.98 -11.90 -3.76
CA ASP A 239 -9.84 -12.27 -4.60
C ASP A 239 -10.20 -13.21 -5.77
N ARG A 240 -11.47 -13.60 -5.94
CA ARG A 240 -11.88 -14.44 -7.08
C ARG A 240 -11.68 -13.71 -8.41
N GLY A 241 -11.32 -14.48 -9.44
CA GLY A 241 -11.20 -14.01 -10.82
C GLY A 241 -9.77 -13.66 -11.22
N PRO A 242 -9.60 -12.98 -12.35
CA PRO A 242 -8.29 -12.63 -12.84
C PRO A 242 -7.62 -11.60 -11.91
N HIS A 243 -6.34 -11.79 -11.70
CA HIS A 243 -5.51 -10.91 -10.88
C HIS A 243 -4.62 -10.02 -11.72
N THR A 244 -4.39 -8.82 -11.23
CA THR A 244 -3.33 -7.93 -11.66
C THR A 244 -2.50 -7.46 -10.46
N VAL A 245 -1.55 -6.55 -10.69
CA VAL A 245 -0.83 -5.86 -9.61
C VAL A 245 -1.75 -4.79 -9.02
N LEU A 246 -1.87 -4.78 -7.72
CA LEU A 246 -2.61 -3.80 -6.94
C LEU A 246 -1.63 -2.88 -6.20
N HIS A 247 -1.99 -1.61 -6.05
CA HIS A 247 -1.33 -0.70 -5.11
C HIS A 247 -1.51 -1.18 -3.67
N GLY A 248 -2.74 -1.56 -3.31
CA GLY A 248 -3.10 -2.14 -2.03
C GLY A 248 -3.40 -1.12 -0.92
N ASP A 249 -3.03 0.16 -1.11
CA ASP A 249 -3.20 1.23 -0.10
C ASP A 249 -3.47 2.60 -0.75
N SER A 250 -4.34 2.65 -1.76
CA SER A 250 -4.62 3.81 -2.62
C SER A 250 -5.52 4.88 -1.95
N HIS A 251 -5.32 5.18 -0.66
CA HIS A 251 -6.05 6.25 0.04
C HIS A 251 -5.49 7.65 -0.29
N PRO A 252 -6.20 8.76 -0.02
CA PRO A 252 -5.77 10.11 -0.37
C PRO A 252 -4.36 10.47 0.09
N GLY A 253 -3.97 10.07 1.30
CA GLY A 253 -2.62 10.34 1.82
C GLY A 253 -1.48 9.65 1.08
N ASN A 254 -1.80 8.73 0.17
CA ASN A 254 -0.87 8.08 -0.75
C ASN A 254 -1.06 8.57 -2.20
N THR A 255 -1.67 9.73 -2.40
CA THR A 255 -1.80 10.39 -3.70
C THR A 255 -1.00 11.69 -3.73
N PHE A 256 -0.68 12.13 -4.93
CA PHE A 256 -0.12 13.46 -5.16
C PHE A 256 -0.64 14.02 -6.49
N PHE A 257 -0.60 15.35 -6.60
CA PHE A 257 -0.95 16.03 -7.86
C PHE A 257 0.15 17.03 -8.20
N ARG A 258 0.68 16.92 -9.42
CA ARG A 258 1.75 17.75 -9.94
C ARG A 258 1.48 18.06 -11.41
N ASP A 259 1.56 19.33 -11.79
CA ASP A 259 1.34 19.80 -13.16
C ASP A 259 -0.01 19.33 -13.76
N GLY A 260 -1.05 19.27 -12.93
CA GLY A 260 -2.38 18.82 -13.33
C GLY A 260 -2.54 17.31 -13.51
N CYS A 261 -1.54 16.53 -13.12
CA CYS A 261 -1.56 15.06 -13.20
C CYS A 261 -1.54 14.43 -11.80
N GLY A 262 -2.41 13.44 -11.60
CA GLY A 262 -2.44 12.63 -10.39
C GLY A 262 -1.36 11.55 -10.36
N GLY A 263 -1.00 11.11 -9.17
CA GLY A 263 -0.05 10.00 -8.96
C GLY A 263 -0.23 9.30 -7.63
N LEU A 264 0.50 8.21 -7.43
CA LEU A 264 0.45 7.35 -6.25
C LEU A 264 1.83 7.24 -5.58
N LEU A 265 1.81 7.24 -4.25
CA LEU A 265 2.96 7.13 -3.35
C LEU A 265 2.87 5.85 -2.51
N ASP A 266 3.97 5.52 -1.83
CA ASP A 266 4.02 4.49 -0.77
C ASP A 266 3.60 3.08 -1.23
N TRP A 267 4.42 2.47 -2.06
CA TRP A 267 4.21 1.16 -2.69
C TRP A 267 4.58 -0.03 -1.79
N GLN A 268 4.55 0.14 -0.48
CA GLN A 268 4.97 -0.86 0.51
C GLN A 268 4.00 -2.04 0.67
N VAL A 269 2.75 -1.91 0.21
CA VAL A 269 1.72 -2.96 0.34
C VAL A 269 1.23 -3.47 -1.00
N VAL A 270 2.06 -3.37 -2.03
CA VAL A 270 1.76 -3.95 -3.36
C VAL A 270 1.41 -5.42 -3.25
N ARG A 271 0.33 -5.82 -3.90
CA ARG A 271 -0.23 -7.17 -3.88
C ARG A 271 -0.68 -7.57 -5.28
N ARG A 272 -1.08 -8.81 -5.44
CA ARG A 272 -1.86 -9.26 -6.58
C ARG A 272 -3.32 -9.44 -6.18
N GLY A 273 -4.26 -9.17 -7.07
CA GLY A 273 -5.68 -9.36 -6.79
C GLY A 273 -6.59 -8.77 -7.85
N HIS A 274 -7.88 -8.78 -7.56
CA HIS A 274 -8.86 -8.14 -8.44
C HIS A 274 -8.86 -6.63 -8.24
N PRO A 275 -8.89 -5.81 -9.30
CA PRO A 275 -8.85 -4.34 -9.26
C PRO A 275 -9.85 -3.68 -8.32
N SER A 276 -11.02 -4.30 -8.11
CA SER A 276 -12.06 -3.75 -7.22
C SER A 276 -11.56 -3.42 -5.81
N ARG A 277 -10.47 -4.03 -5.34
CA ARG A 277 -9.87 -3.69 -4.04
C ARG A 277 -9.33 -2.27 -4.02
N ASP A 278 -8.52 -1.92 -5.01
CA ASP A 278 -7.94 -0.57 -5.10
C ASP A 278 -9.03 0.46 -5.38
N LEU A 279 -10.00 0.12 -6.25
CA LEU A 279 -11.12 1.01 -6.54
C LEU A 279 -11.95 1.32 -5.29
N ALA A 280 -12.31 0.29 -4.51
CA ALA A 280 -13.05 0.49 -3.27
C ALA A 280 -12.24 1.29 -2.25
N TYR A 281 -10.94 1.05 -2.16
CA TYR A 281 -10.08 1.76 -1.23
C TYR A 281 -9.94 3.23 -1.59
N ALA A 282 -9.64 3.54 -2.85
CA ALA A 282 -9.52 4.91 -3.34
C ALA A 282 -10.84 5.69 -3.22
N ILE A 283 -11.92 5.17 -3.79
CA ILE A 283 -13.21 5.88 -3.86
C ILE A 283 -13.79 6.09 -2.46
N VAL A 284 -13.85 5.04 -1.63
CA VAL A 284 -14.45 5.13 -0.29
C VAL A 284 -13.68 6.07 0.63
N LEU A 285 -12.35 6.03 0.63
CA LEU A 285 -11.57 6.86 1.51
C LEU A 285 -11.27 8.26 0.94
N GLY A 286 -11.26 8.39 -0.39
CA GLY A 286 -10.95 9.64 -1.07
C GLY A 286 -12.14 10.58 -1.26
N THR A 287 -13.37 10.07 -1.17
CA THR A 287 -14.58 10.85 -1.42
C THR A 287 -15.37 11.09 -0.12
N PRO A 288 -15.89 12.30 0.14
CA PRO A 288 -16.81 12.52 1.25
C PRO A 288 -18.00 11.56 1.19
N ALA A 289 -18.45 11.07 2.35
CA ALA A 289 -19.51 10.07 2.38
C ALA A 289 -20.83 10.56 1.72
N GLY A 290 -21.16 11.86 1.85
CA GLY A 290 -22.37 12.44 1.25
C GLY A 290 -22.32 12.51 -0.28
N ASP A 291 -21.14 12.70 -0.85
CA ASP A 291 -20.98 12.91 -2.29
C ASP A 291 -20.74 11.55 -3.02
N ARG A 292 -20.21 10.56 -2.31
CA ARG A 292 -19.79 9.28 -2.89
C ARG A 292 -20.90 8.57 -3.65
N ALA A 293 -22.10 8.49 -3.05
CA ALA A 293 -23.24 7.76 -3.62
C ALA A 293 -23.67 8.30 -5.00
N ASP A 294 -23.50 9.62 -5.20
CA ASP A 294 -23.90 10.29 -6.44
C ASP A 294 -22.89 10.07 -7.57
N ILE A 295 -21.59 9.88 -7.26
CA ILE A 295 -20.53 9.88 -8.27
C ILE A 295 -19.83 8.52 -8.44
N GLU A 296 -19.98 7.57 -7.52
CA GLU A 296 -19.16 6.33 -7.53
C GLU A 296 -19.40 5.44 -8.76
N ARG A 297 -20.60 5.43 -9.33
CA ARG A 297 -20.89 4.68 -10.57
C ARG A 297 -20.18 5.30 -11.77
N ASP A 298 -20.18 6.61 -11.88
CA ASP A 298 -19.51 7.34 -12.97
C ASP A 298 -17.99 7.22 -12.83
N LEU A 299 -17.46 7.22 -11.61
CA LEU A 299 -16.05 6.95 -11.34
C LEU A 299 -15.65 5.52 -11.76
N LEU A 300 -16.48 4.52 -11.51
CA LEU A 300 -16.23 3.15 -11.98
C LEU A 300 -16.30 3.06 -13.50
N ASP A 301 -17.16 3.80 -14.18
CA ASP A 301 -17.20 3.87 -15.64
C ASP A 301 -15.97 4.60 -16.20
N THR A 302 -15.51 5.66 -15.55
CA THR A 302 -14.24 6.34 -15.86
C THR A 302 -13.07 5.34 -15.78
N TYR A 303 -12.97 4.58 -14.70
CA TYR A 303 -11.95 3.54 -14.57
C TYR A 303 -12.05 2.48 -15.68
N ARG A 304 -13.24 1.98 -15.99
CA ARG A 304 -13.45 0.97 -17.06
C ARG A 304 -12.95 1.48 -18.41
N THR A 305 -13.27 2.73 -18.72
CA THR A 305 -12.85 3.39 -19.97
C THR A 305 -11.33 3.54 -20.00
N ALA A 306 -10.72 4.02 -18.93
CA ALA A 306 -9.28 4.16 -18.81
C ALA A 306 -8.57 2.80 -18.91
N LEU A 307 -9.06 1.77 -18.21
CA LEU A 307 -8.50 0.42 -18.25
C LEU A 307 -8.45 -0.13 -19.69
N ALA A 308 -9.55 0.01 -20.44
CA ALA A 308 -9.62 -0.41 -21.84
C ALA A 308 -8.69 0.42 -22.74
N ALA A 309 -8.58 1.73 -22.51
CA ALA A 309 -7.68 2.61 -23.25
C ALA A 309 -6.20 2.25 -23.03
N HIS A 310 -5.83 1.76 -21.86
CA HIS A 310 -4.50 1.23 -21.55
C HIS A 310 -4.28 -0.23 -22.01
N GLY A 311 -5.22 -0.82 -22.77
CA GLY A 311 -5.10 -2.19 -23.28
C GLY A 311 -5.50 -3.29 -22.28
N GLY A 312 -6.10 -2.93 -21.17
CA GLY A 312 -6.68 -3.87 -20.21
C GLY A 312 -8.03 -4.44 -20.69
N PRO A 313 -8.67 -5.32 -19.91
CA PRO A 313 -9.95 -5.93 -20.26
C PRO A 313 -11.11 -4.94 -20.19
N GLN A 314 -12.17 -5.23 -20.92
CA GLN A 314 -13.44 -4.57 -20.74
C GLN A 314 -14.25 -5.31 -19.66
N PHE A 315 -14.41 -4.71 -18.49
CA PHE A 315 -15.29 -5.24 -17.47
C PHE A 315 -16.76 -4.98 -17.80
N ASP A 316 -17.62 -5.95 -17.50
CA ASP A 316 -19.05 -5.71 -17.41
C ASP A 316 -19.35 -4.70 -16.29
N ARG A 317 -20.32 -3.80 -16.52
CA ARG A 317 -20.66 -2.71 -15.58
C ARG A 317 -21.25 -3.26 -14.27
N ASP A 318 -22.13 -4.21 -14.37
CA ASP A 318 -22.85 -4.76 -13.22
C ASP A 318 -21.97 -5.75 -12.43
N ASP A 319 -21.08 -6.49 -13.11
CA ASP A 319 -20.06 -7.32 -12.45
C ASP A 319 -19.08 -6.45 -11.66
N LEU A 320 -18.53 -5.40 -12.28
CA LEU A 320 -17.62 -4.48 -11.58
C LEU A 320 -18.30 -3.80 -10.38
N TRP A 321 -19.55 -3.36 -10.55
CA TRP A 321 -20.35 -2.81 -9.45
C TRP A 321 -20.53 -3.79 -8.30
N THR A 322 -20.86 -5.04 -8.61
CA THR A 322 -21.03 -6.09 -7.61
C THR A 322 -19.74 -6.36 -6.86
N ARG A 323 -18.61 -6.44 -7.58
CA ARG A 323 -17.27 -6.63 -7.00
C ARG A 323 -16.82 -5.43 -6.18
N TYR A 324 -17.09 -4.20 -6.63
CA TYR A 324 -16.84 -3.00 -5.88
C TYR A 324 -17.56 -3.01 -4.52
N ARG A 325 -18.87 -3.30 -4.51
CA ARG A 325 -19.66 -3.43 -3.28
C ARG A 325 -19.08 -4.46 -2.31
N GLN A 326 -18.61 -5.61 -2.81
CA GLN A 326 -17.98 -6.65 -1.99
C GLN A 326 -16.62 -6.18 -1.46
N ALA A 327 -15.85 -5.47 -2.29
CA ALA A 327 -14.51 -5.01 -1.97
C ALA A 327 -14.46 -3.89 -0.93
N VAL A 328 -15.58 -3.21 -0.63
CA VAL A 328 -15.70 -2.24 0.48
C VAL A 328 -15.36 -2.87 1.85
N ALA A 329 -15.40 -4.18 1.96
CA ALA A 329 -14.86 -4.88 3.12
C ALA A 329 -13.38 -4.55 3.38
N HIS A 330 -12.60 -4.23 2.33
CA HIS A 330 -11.17 -3.90 2.46
C HIS A 330 -10.95 -2.54 3.13
N PRO A 331 -11.45 -1.38 2.64
CA PRO A 331 -11.32 -0.12 3.35
C PRO A 331 -11.89 -0.16 4.76
N TYR A 332 -12.98 -0.90 5.00
CA TYR A 332 -13.53 -1.06 6.34
C TYR A 332 -12.55 -1.76 7.30
N LEU A 333 -11.95 -2.87 6.90
CA LEU A 333 -10.98 -3.60 7.74
C LEU A 333 -9.72 -2.76 8.00
N SER A 334 -9.18 -2.13 6.96
CA SER A 334 -8.00 -1.28 7.08
C SER A 334 -8.23 -0.09 7.98
N SER A 335 -9.34 0.63 7.80
CA SER A 335 -9.67 1.80 8.64
C SER A 335 -9.96 1.40 10.08
N LEU A 336 -10.63 0.27 10.31
CA LEU A 336 -10.87 -0.26 11.66
C LEU A 336 -9.55 -0.62 12.38
N ALA A 337 -8.60 -1.22 11.65
CA ALA A 337 -7.27 -1.51 12.19
C ALA A 337 -6.51 -0.22 12.50
N THR A 338 -6.46 0.72 11.57
CA THR A 338 -5.73 1.99 11.70
C THR A 338 -6.25 2.80 12.89
N ALA A 339 -7.57 3.00 13.01
CA ALA A 339 -8.17 3.72 14.12
C ALA A 339 -8.03 2.97 15.45
N GLY A 340 -8.18 1.65 15.44
CA GLY A 340 -8.16 0.85 16.66
C GLY A 340 -6.77 0.56 17.22
N LEU A 341 -5.75 0.40 16.40
CA LEU A 341 -4.37 0.22 16.84
C LEU A 341 -3.76 1.53 17.32
N GLY A 342 -4.07 2.65 16.65
CA GLY A 342 -3.50 3.97 16.91
C GLY A 342 -2.05 4.08 16.47
N GLY A 343 -1.57 5.33 16.31
CA GLY A 343 -0.17 5.62 16.02
C GLY A 343 0.27 5.38 14.56
N LEU A 344 -0.60 4.87 13.69
CA LEU A 344 -0.32 4.72 12.25
C LEU A 344 -0.61 6.02 11.48
N GLN A 345 -1.64 6.74 11.90
CA GLN A 345 -2.04 8.05 11.36
C GLN A 345 -2.53 8.93 12.53
N SER A 346 -2.76 10.23 12.29
CA SER A 346 -3.42 11.08 13.28
C SER A 346 -4.83 10.56 13.56
N GLU A 347 -5.30 10.75 14.79
CA GLU A 347 -6.61 10.24 15.23
C GLU A 347 -7.76 10.76 14.36
N GLY A 348 -7.73 12.05 14.00
CA GLY A 348 -8.75 12.65 13.12
C GLY A 348 -8.82 11.99 11.77
N ILE A 349 -7.68 11.76 11.12
CA ILE A 349 -7.60 11.07 9.81
C ILE A 349 -8.12 9.63 9.94
N ALA A 350 -7.68 8.90 10.97
CA ALA A 350 -8.06 7.51 11.19
C ALA A 350 -9.57 7.34 11.45
N LEU A 351 -10.17 8.20 12.26
CA LEU A 351 -11.61 8.17 12.56
C LEU A 351 -12.45 8.61 11.36
N GLU A 352 -12.01 9.61 10.59
CA GLU A 352 -12.71 10.00 9.36
C GLU A 352 -12.69 8.90 8.31
N GLY A 353 -11.55 8.24 8.10
CA GLY A 353 -11.47 7.07 7.21
C GLY A 353 -12.39 5.94 7.65
N LEU A 354 -12.44 5.66 8.96
CA LEU A 354 -13.36 4.65 9.49
C LEU A 354 -14.83 5.03 9.32
N ARG A 355 -15.18 6.32 9.51
CA ARG A 355 -16.55 6.82 9.31
C ARG A 355 -16.98 6.62 7.86
N ARG A 356 -16.15 7.02 6.87
CA ARG A 356 -16.44 6.82 5.44
C ARG A 356 -16.60 5.35 5.09
N ALA A 357 -15.69 4.51 5.58
CA ALA A 357 -15.72 3.08 5.30
C ALA A 357 -16.95 2.39 5.90
N VAL A 358 -17.40 2.77 7.10
CA VAL A 358 -18.62 2.23 7.72
C VAL A 358 -19.88 2.72 6.98
N THR A 359 -19.94 4.03 6.63
CA THR A 359 -21.06 4.56 5.83
C THR A 359 -21.19 3.84 4.49
N ALA A 360 -20.06 3.68 3.76
CA ALA A 360 -20.06 2.95 2.49
C ALA A 360 -20.47 1.48 2.65
N LEU A 361 -20.04 0.82 3.72
CA LEU A 361 -20.39 -0.56 4.01
C LEU A 361 -21.89 -0.75 4.19
N GLU A 362 -22.56 0.19 4.86
CA GLU A 362 -23.99 0.16 5.11
C GLU A 362 -24.79 0.53 3.84
N GLU A 363 -24.48 1.65 3.19
CA GLU A 363 -25.19 2.14 1.99
C GLU A 363 -25.07 1.17 0.79
N LEU A 364 -23.92 0.56 0.61
CA LEU A 364 -23.67 -0.42 -0.45
C LEU A 364 -24.12 -1.85 -0.08
N GLU A 365 -24.70 -2.02 1.10
CA GLU A 365 -25.15 -3.33 1.60
C GLU A 365 -24.05 -4.40 1.47
N THR A 366 -22.78 -4.04 1.77
CA THR A 366 -21.61 -4.89 1.54
C THR A 366 -21.77 -6.28 2.16
N VAL A 367 -22.26 -6.36 3.40
CA VAL A 367 -22.48 -7.65 4.08
C VAL A 367 -23.52 -8.50 3.35
N VAL A 368 -24.56 -7.90 2.78
CA VAL A 368 -25.59 -8.61 1.98
C VAL A 368 -24.96 -9.12 0.68
N ALA A 369 -24.21 -8.27 -0.02
CA ALA A 369 -23.50 -8.63 -1.26
C ALA A 369 -22.51 -9.79 -1.05
N LEU A 370 -21.81 -9.81 0.08
CA LEU A 370 -20.90 -10.90 0.45
C LEU A 370 -21.63 -12.21 0.78
N ARG A 371 -22.76 -12.13 1.46
CA ARG A 371 -23.57 -13.33 1.81
C ARG A 371 -24.22 -13.99 0.61
N ARG A 372 -24.70 -13.20 -0.36
CA ARG A 372 -25.35 -13.72 -1.59
C ARG A 372 -24.37 -14.40 -2.55
N ALA A 373 -23.07 -14.07 -2.49
CA ALA A 373 -22.03 -14.64 -3.37
C ALA A 373 -21.38 -15.92 -2.81
N ARG A 374 -21.77 -16.34 -1.61
CA ARG A 374 -21.34 -17.59 -0.96
C ARG A 374 -22.24 -18.72 -1.33
#